data_91aaaea3654de5e8d362b45dbf52f39a
#
_entry.id   91aaaea3654de5e8d362b45dbf52f39a
#
_cell.length_a   1.000
_cell.length_b   1.000
_cell.length_c   1.000
_cell.angle_alpha   90.00
_cell.angle_beta   90.00
_cell.angle_gamma   90.00
#
_symmetry.space_group_name_H-M   'P 1'
#
loop_
_entity.id
_entity.type
_entity.pdbx_description
1 polymer ?
#
loop_
_entity_poly.entity_id
_entity_poly.type
_entity_poly.pdbx_seq_one_letter_code
_entity_poly.pdbx_strand_id
1 'polypeptide(L)'
;MPRNIAILLGTCFLLVGCGTPTVSGDPSEDASKKELKAIAGMWRPVSAENNGFKVTEDDLKGTRRSLDADGKWCVRQGDKTVVEWKVKSLDPTKTPKAIDIEVASGEYKGVVYLGIYELDGDTLRICFAMPDRPVRPTEFSAGQGSVRALSEFKREQE
;
A
#
# COMPACT_ATOMS: atom_id res chain seq x y z
N MET A 1 41.81 -50.69 -55.76
CA MET A 1 41.81 -50.52 -54.27
C MET A 1 40.71 -49.48 -53.93
N PRO A 2 39.56 -49.92 -53.52
CA PRO A 2 38.55 -48.97 -53.07
C PRO A 2 38.49 -48.92 -51.53
N ARG A 3 38.50 -47.71 -50.99
CA ARG A 3 38.35 -47.43 -49.56
C ARG A 3 36.87 -47.26 -49.23
N ASN A 4 36.37 -48.10 -48.37
CA ASN A 4 35.05 -48.02 -47.80
C ASN A 4 34.96 -46.83 -46.84
N ILE A 5 34.01 -45.91 -47.10
CA ILE A 5 33.63 -44.88 -46.19
C ILE A 5 32.30 -45.27 -45.56
N ALA A 6 32.32 -45.58 -44.26
CA ALA A 6 31.13 -45.80 -43.47
C ALA A 6 30.53 -44.48 -43.06
N ILE A 7 29.28 -44.24 -43.48
CA ILE A 7 28.48 -43.06 -43.06
C ILE A 7 27.74 -43.43 -41.78
N LEU A 8 28.13 -42.83 -40.66
CA LEU A 8 27.40 -42.89 -39.39
C LEU A 8 26.29 -41.84 -39.41
N LEU A 9 25.05 -42.29 -39.48
CA LEU A 9 23.87 -41.49 -39.27
C LEU A 9 23.69 -41.22 -37.76
N GLY A 10 24.07 -40.01 -37.34
CA GLY A 10 23.78 -39.51 -35.99
C GLY A 10 22.36 -39.03 -35.89
N THR A 11 21.53 -39.76 -35.16
CA THR A 11 20.15 -39.37 -34.84
C THR A 11 20.20 -38.27 -33.77
N CYS A 12 19.95 -37.01 -34.18
CA CYS A 12 19.86 -35.88 -33.27
C CYS A 12 18.48 -35.89 -32.60
N PHE A 13 18.44 -36.28 -31.34
CA PHE A 13 17.23 -36.28 -30.50
C PHE A 13 17.05 -34.87 -29.95
N LEU A 14 16.18 -34.03 -30.58
CA LEU A 14 15.79 -32.76 -30.08
C LEU A 14 14.85 -32.95 -28.88
N LEU A 15 15.38 -32.82 -27.67
CA LEU A 15 14.61 -32.65 -26.45
C LEU A 15 14.07 -31.23 -26.46
N VAL A 16 12.81 -31.06 -26.89
CA VAL A 16 12.04 -29.86 -26.66
C VAL A 16 11.72 -29.81 -25.18
N GLY A 17 12.54 -29.10 -24.41
CA GLY A 17 12.27 -28.74 -23.05
C GLY A 17 11.10 -27.77 -22.98
N CYS A 18 9.92 -28.27 -22.61
CA CYS A 18 8.77 -27.45 -22.26
C CYS A 18 9.10 -26.74 -20.94
N GLY A 19 9.75 -25.57 -21.05
CA GLY A 19 9.96 -24.67 -19.92
C GLY A 19 8.63 -24.08 -19.53
N THR A 20 8.00 -24.58 -18.46
CA THR A 20 6.90 -23.90 -17.80
C THR A 20 7.42 -22.54 -17.28
N PRO A 21 6.78 -21.42 -17.60
CA PRO A 21 7.14 -20.15 -17.00
C PRO A 21 6.82 -20.25 -15.49
N THR A 22 7.83 -20.43 -14.68
CA THR A 22 7.73 -20.22 -13.25
C THR A 22 7.57 -18.72 -13.03
N VAL A 23 6.33 -18.28 -12.79
CA VAL A 23 6.05 -16.96 -12.27
C VAL A 23 6.54 -16.94 -10.83
N SER A 24 7.80 -16.58 -10.66
CA SER A 24 8.38 -16.28 -9.34
C SER A 24 7.92 -14.89 -8.93
N GLY A 25 6.68 -14.79 -8.39
CA GLY A 25 6.30 -13.63 -7.62
C GLY A 25 7.14 -13.61 -6.34
N ASP A 26 7.74 -12.45 -6.02
CA ASP A 26 8.38 -12.27 -4.72
C ASP A 26 7.31 -12.46 -3.63
N PRO A 27 7.51 -13.37 -2.64
CA PRO A 27 6.54 -13.58 -1.57
C PRO A 27 6.15 -12.31 -0.82
N SER A 28 7.02 -11.31 -0.79
CA SER A 28 6.75 -10.01 -0.18
C SER A 28 5.80 -9.16 -1.02
N GLU A 29 5.90 -9.23 -2.34
CA GLU A 29 5.01 -8.52 -3.27
C GLU A 29 3.59 -9.11 -3.24
N ASP A 30 3.47 -10.43 -3.18
CA ASP A 30 2.18 -11.10 -3.06
C ASP A 30 1.50 -10.79 -1.71
N ALA A 31 2.27 -10.74 -0.61
CA ALA A 31 1.77 -10.35 0.70
C ALA A 31 1.27 -8.89 0.69
N SER A 32 2.02 -7.97 0.07
CA SER A 32 1.65 -6.57 -0.06
C SER A 32 0.38 -6.38 -0.90
N LYS A 33 0.24 -7.09 -2.02
CA LYS A 33 -0.97 -7.07 -2.86
C LYS A 33 -2.20 -7.62 -2.13
N LYS A 34 -2.03 -8.71 -1.38
CA LYS A 34 -3.10 -9.29 -0.56
C LYS A 34 -3.56 -8.30 0.52
N GLU A 35 -2.62 -7.67 1.19
CA GLU A 35 -2.90 -6.70 2.24
C GLU A 35 -3.56 -5.43 1.68
N LEU A 36 -3.11 -4.94 0.51
CA LEU A 36 -3.73 -3.80 -0.16
C LEU A 36 -5.20 -4.08 -0.49
N LYS A 37 -5.52 -5.27 -0.97
CA LYS A 37 -6.92 -5.69 -1.18
C LYS A 37 -7.71 -5.77 0.13
N ALA A 38 -7.09 -6.18 1.23
CA ALA A 38 -7.74 -6.25 2.53
C ALA A 38 -8.11 -4.88 3.08
N ILE A 39 -7.25 -3.86 2.88
CA ILE A 39 -7.50 -2.48 3.31
C ILE A 39 -8.28 -1.66 2.27
N ALA A 40 -8.49 -2.16 1.06
CA ALA A 40 -9.33 -1.49 0.05
C ALA A 40 -10.78 -1.38 0.53
N GLY A 41 -11.47 -0.31 0.12
CA GLY A 41 -12.87 -0.05 0.47
C GLY A 41 -13.16 1.40 0.79
N MET A 42 -14.35 1.62 1.33
CA MET A 42 -14.81 2.93 1.81
C MET A 42 -14.65 2.99 3.34
N TRP A 43 -14.09 4.12 3.80
CA TRP A 43 -13.75 4.31 5.20
C TRP A 43 -14.28 5.65 5.71
N ARG A 44 -14.95 5.61 6.85
CA ARG A 44 -15.40 6.79 7.58
C ARG A 44 -14.43 7.08 8.73
N PRO A 45 -13.84 8.28 8.82
CA PRO A 45 -13.02 8.64 9.97
C PRO A 45 -13.87 8.69 11.23
N VAL A 46 -13.37 8.13 12.32
CA VAL A 46 -14.02 8.17 13.64
C VAL A 46 -13.20 8.96 14.65
N SER A 47 -11.89 9.04 14.44
CA SER A 47 -11.02 9.93 15.20
C SER A 47 -9.82 10.36 14.37
N ALA A 48 -9.31 11.57 14.64
CA ALA A 48 -8.04 12.05 14.09
C ALA A 48 -7.37 12.99 15.08
N GLU A 49 -6.05 12.89 15.16
CA GLU A 49 -5.19 13.75 15.97
C GLU A 49 -3.95 14.13 15.17
N ASN A 50 -3.64 15.42 15.11
CA ASN A 50 -2.50 15.96 14.41
C ASN A 50 -1.62 16.72 15.40
N ASN A 51 -0.43 16.18 15.68
CA ASN A 51 0.56 16.82 16.57
C ASN A 51 -0.04 17.30 17.92
N GLY A 52 -0.92 16.50 18.52
CA GLY A 52 -1.60 16.80 19.78
C GLY A 52 -2.92 17.54 19.65
N PHE A 53 -3.29 17.97 18.46
CA PHE A 53 -4.57 18.61 18.21
C PHE A 53 -5.60 17.58 17.71
N LYS A 54 -6.63 17.33 18.49
CA LYS A 54 -7.74 16.45 18.09
C LYS A 54 -8.64 17.17 17.11
N VAL A 55 -8.94 16.49 16.01
CA VAL A 55 -9.93 16.95 15.03
C VAL A 55 -11.33 16.77 15.63
N THR A 56 -12.19 17.77 15.49
CA THR A 56 -13.53 17.72 16.06
C THR A 56 -14.41 16.72 15.30
N GLU A 57 -15.45 16.20 15.96
CA GLU A 57 -16.40 15.32 15.30
C GLU A 57 -17.09 16.01 14.10
N ASP A 58 -17.35 17.32 14.21
CA ASP A 58 -17.98 18.09 13.13
C ASP A 58 -17.07 18.23 11.91
N ASP A 59 -15.76 18.36 12.10
CA ASP A 59 -14.78 18.38 11.01
C ASP A 59 -14.61 16.99 10.34
N LEU A 60 -14.86 15.92 11.07
CA LEU A 60 -14.84 14.56 10.56
C LEU A 60 -16.13 14.20 9.81
N LYS A 61 -17.27 14.82 10.18
CA LYS A 61 -18.56 14.59 9.52
C LYS A 61 -18.50 14.97 8.04
N GLY A 62 -19.07 14.11 7.20
CA GLY A 62 -19.10 14.32 5.75
C GLY A 62 -17.77 14.06 5.02
N THR A 63 -16.71 13.70 5.75
CA THR A 63 -15.48 13.25 5.13
C THR A 63 -15.47 11.73 4.99
N ARG A 64 -14.95 11.24 3.88
CA ARG A 64 -14.77 9.81 3.58
C ARG A 64 -13.41 9.56 2.95
N ARG A 65 -12.94 8.34 3.08
CA ARG A 65 -11.75 7.85 2.41
C ARG A 65 -12.14 6.68 1.53
N SER A 66 -11.69 6.69 0.28
CA SER A 66 -11.78 5.51 -0.57
C SER A 66 -10.37 5.04 -0.92
N LEU A 67 -10.10 3.77 -0.72
CA LEU A 67 -8.87 3.13 -1.15
C LEU A 67 -9.24 2.01 -2.11
N ASP A 68 -8.71 2.04 -3.32
CA ASP A 68 -8.92 0.97 -4.28
C ASP A 68 -7.78 -0.08 -4.25
N ALA A 69 -8.00 -1.19 -4.95
CA ALA A 69 -7.04 -2.29 -5.00
C ALA A 69 -5.73 -1.94 -5.75
N ASP A 70 -5.71 -0.81 -6.49
CA ASP A 70 -4.53 -0.30 -7.18
C ASP A 70 -3.73 0.70 -6.33
N GLY A 71 -4.21 0.94 -5.09
CA GLY A 71 -3.57 1.82 -4.12
C GLY A 71 -3.89 3.30 -4.29
N LYS A 72 -4.89 3.65 -5.09
CA LYS A 72 -5.38 5.03 -5.16
C LYS A 72 -6.21 5.32 -3.91
N TRP A 73 -5.81 6.35 -3.18
CA TRP A 73 -6.47 6.77 -1.95
C TRP A 73 -7.01 8.19 -2.10
N CYS A 74 -8.32 8.31 -2.06
CA CYS A 74 -9.01 9.59 -2.17
C CYS A 74 -9.62 10.01 -0.85
N VAL A 75 -9.45 11.30 -0.52
CA VAL A 75 -10.19 11.98 0.54
C VAL A 75 -11.34 12.72 -0.10
N ARG A 76 -12.56 12.44 0.35
CA ARG A 76 -13.77 13.08 -0.13
C ARG A 76 -14.43 13.90 0.96
N GLN A 77 -14.99 15.04 0.57
CA GLN A 77 -15.87 15.85 1.39
C GLN A 77 -17.17 16.06 0.60
N GLY A 78 -18.23 15.38 1.01
CA GLY A 78 -19.42 15.22 0.17
C GLY A 78 -19.05 14.55 -1.15
N ASP A 79 -19.45 15.14 -2.28
CA ASP A 79 -19.17 14.64 -3.63
C ASP A 79 -17.81 15.07 -4.19
N LYS A 80 -17.07 15.94 -3.47
CA LYS A 80 -15.79 16.47 -3.94
C LYS A 80 -14.61 15.65 -3.44
N THR A 81 -13.71 15.27 -4.34
CA THR A 81 -12.38 14.77 -3.96
C THR A 81 -11.51 15.98 -3.61
N VAL A 82 -11.02 16.02 -2.37
CA VAL A 82 -10.20 17.15 -1.85
C VAL A 82 -8.71 16.81 -1.86
N VAL A 83 -8.36 15.55 -1.74
CA VAL A 83 -6.95 15.08 -1.82
C VAL A 83 -6.92 13.72 -2.49
N GLU A 84 -5.90 13.49 -3.31
CA GLU A 84 -5.58 12.18 -3.87
C GLU A 84 -4.17 11.78 -3.44
N TRP A 85 -4.07 10.57 -2.93
CA TRP A 85 -2.81 9.91 -2.61
C TRP A 85 -2.69 8.60 -3.38
N LYS A 86 -1.48 8.09 -3.45
CA LYS A 86 -1.17 6.76 -3.94
C LYS A 86 -0.37 6.01 -2.88
N VAL A 87 -0.75 4.78 -2.59
CA VAL A 87 0.08 3.87 -1.79
C VAL A 87 1.34 3.58 -2.60
N LYS A 88 2.49 4.01 -2.07
CA LYS A 88 3.81 3.85 -2.70
C LYS A 88 4.44 2.53 -2.31
N SER A 89 4.30 2.17 -1.03
CA SER A 89 4.74 0.89 -0.50
C SER A 89 3.82 0.43 0.63
N LEU A 90 3.69 -0.88 0.77
CA LEU A 90 2.95 -1.53 1.84
C LEU A 90 3.75 -2.75 2.28
N ASP A 91 4.16 -2.79 3.53
CA ASP A 91 4.93 -3.91 4.08
C ASP A 91 4.22 -4.49 5.30
N PRO A 92 3.43 -5.55 5.11
CA PRO A 92 2.70 -6.22 6.18
C PRO A 92 3.60 -7.10 7.07
N THR A 93 4.88 -7.29 6.70
CA THR A 93 5.81 -8.14 7.46
C THR A 93 6.46 -7.39 8.63
N LYS A 94 6.36 -6.06 8.65
CA LYS A 94 6.86 -5.22 9.75
C LYS A 94 5.95 -5.26 10.97
N THR A 95 6.50 -4.91 12.11
CA THR A 95 5.77 -4.72 13.37
C THR A 95 6.15 -3.38 13.98
N PRO A 96 5.27 -2.37 13.97
CA PRO A 96 3.97 -2.32 13.28
C PRO A 96 4.10 -2.42 11.76
N LYS A 97 3.02 -2.83 11.05
CA LYS A 97 2.97 -2.87 9.58
C LYS A 97 3.24 -1.49 9.00
N ALA A 98 4.01 -1.42 7.90
CA ALA A 98 4.43 -0.16 7.30
C ALA A 98 3.63 0.19 6.04
N ILE A 99 3.34 1.48 5.87
CA ILE A 99 2.67 2.03 4.69
C ILE A 99 3.30 3.36 4.35
N ASP A 100 3.62 3.58 3.06
CA ASP A 100 4.03 4.87 2.54
C ASP A 100 3.03 5.32 1.49
N ILE A 101 2.63 6.59 1.60
CA ILE A 101 1.74 7.21 0.63
C ILE A 101 2.42 8.42 0.01
N GLU A 102 2.09 8.68 -1.24
CA GLU A 102 2.59 9.83 -2.00
C GLU A 102 1.39 10.69 -2.43
N VAL A 103 1.51 12.00 -2.30
CA VAL A 103 0.51 12.93 -2.81
C VAL A 103 0.48 12.84 -4.34
N ALA A 104 -0.67 12.45 -4.91
CA ALA A 104 -0.81 12.19 -6.34
C ALA A 104 -1.14 13.44 -7.15
N SER A 105 -1.68 14.50 -6.52
CA SER A 105 -2.14 15.71 -7.22
C SER A 105 -2.00 16.97 -6.36
N GLY A 106 -2.06 18.14 -7.02
CA GLY A 106 -2.00 19.44 -6.36
C GLY A 106 -0.60 19.96 -6.08
N GLU A 107 -0.51 20.97 -5.24
CA GLU A 107 0.71 21.70 -4.90
C GLU A 107 1.77 20.81 -4.24
N TYR A 108 1.33 19.83 -3.45
CA TYR A 108 2.22 18.92 -2.72
C TYR A 108 2.48 17.60 -3.46
N LYS A 109 2.21 17.53 -4.77
CA LYS A 109 2.44 16.32 -5.56
C LYS A 109 3.86 15.81 -5.43
N GLY A 110 4.00 14.50 -5.16
CA GLY A 110 5.29 13.83 -4.98
C GLY A 110 5.80 13.83 -3.53
N VAL A 111 5.14 14.56 -2.61
CA VAL A 111 5.47 14.48 -1.18
C VAL A 111 5.08 13.12 -0.64
N VAL A 112 6.02 12.47 0.06
CA VAL A 112 5.84 11.13 0.63
C VAL A 112 5.64 11.22 2.14
N TYR A 113 4.61 10.55 2.64
CA TYR A 113 4.34 10.36 4.05
C TYR A 113 4.72 8.94 4.45
N LEU A 114 5.62 8.81 5.43
CA LEU A 114 6.01 7.53 6.00
C LEU A 114 5.08 7.18 7.15
N GLY A 115 4.48 5.99 7.13
CA GLY A 115 3.49 5.62 8.13
C GLY A 115 3.54 4.16 8.58
N ILE A 116 2.73 3.91 9.58
CA ILE A 116 2.37 2.58 10.07
C ILE A 116 0.86 2.43 10.04
N TYR A 117 0.38 1.20 9.91
CA TYR A 117 -1.05 0.92 9.92
C TYR A 117 -1.36 -0.40 10.64
N GLU A 118 -2.60 -0.51 11.03
CA GLU A 118 -3.20 -1.71 11.62
C GLU A 118 -4.61 -1.87 11.08
N LEU A 119 -4.94 -3.05 10.61
CA LEU A 119 -6.29 -3.45 10.24
C LEU A 119 -6.77 -4.50 11.22
N ASP A 120 -7.83 -4.20 11.94
CA ASP A 120 -8.53 -5.12 12.85
C ASP A 120 -10.03 -5.15 12.49
N GLY A 121 -10.42 -6.20 11.78
CA GLY A 121 -11.77 -6.33 11.22
C GLY A 121 -12.15 -5.11 10.36
N ASP A 122 -13.15 -4.37 10.80
CA ASP A 122 -13.67 -3.17 10.15
C ASP A 122 -13.05 -1.87 10.70
N THR A 123 -11.97 -1.96 11.44
CA THR A 123 -11.24 -0.80 11.97
C THR A 123 -9.86 -0.69 11.30
N LEU A 124 -9.58 0.46 10.73
CA LEU A 124 -8.26 0.79 10.17
C LEU A 124 -7.66 1.95 10.97
N ARG A 125 -6.49 1.75 11.55
CA ARG A 125 -5.69 2.78 12.22
C ARG A 125 -4.46 3.08 11.40
N ILE A 126 -4.15 4.36 11.23
CA ILE A 126 -2.96 4.79 10.50
C ILE A 126 -2.31 5.94 11.23
N CYS A 127 -0.99 5.87 11.35
CA CYS A 127 -0.17 6.96 11.89
C CYS A 127 0.91 7.34 10.88
N PHE A 128 0.91 8.60 10.44
CA PHE A 128 1.91 9.15 9.52
C PHE A 128 2.84 10.13 10.20
N ALA A 129 4.11 10.12 9.80
CA ALA A 129 5.03 11.23 10.05
C ALA A 129 4.70 12.40 9.11
N MET A 130 4.74 13.63 9.62
CA MET A 130 4.63 14.82 8.78
C MET A 130 5.88 14.99 7.91
N PRO A 131 5.75 15.54 6.69
CA PRO A 131 6.85 15.59 5.72
C PRO A 131 8.08 16.40 6.15
N ASP A 132 7.90 17.37 7.03
CA ASP A 132 8.98 18.20 7.59
C ASP A 132 9.87 17.42 8.56
N ARG A 133 9.39 16.30 9.10
CA ARG A 133 10.16 15.35 9.89
C ARG A 133 9.82 13.91 9.48
N PRO A 134 10.36 13.41 8.36
CA PRO A 134 9.98 12.13 7.77
C PRO A 134 10.63 10.93 8.49
N VAL A 135 10.31 10.78 9.78
CA VAL A 135 10.73 9.62 10.60
C VAL A 135 9.51 8.75 10.83
N ARG A 136 9.52 7.53 10.25
CA ARG A 136 8.42 6.58 10.39
C ARG A 136 8.03 6.38 11.86
N PRO A 137 6.75 6.50 12.21
CA PRO A 137 6.28 6.18 13.54
C PRO A 137 6.56 4.71 13.91
N THR A 138 6.82 4.47 15.18
CA THR A 138 6.98 3.12 15.75
C THR A 138 5.81 2.74 16.66
N GLU A 139 4.90 3.67 16.88
CA GLU A 139 3.70 3.53 17.71
C GLU A 139 2.56 4.39 17.17
N PHE A 140 1.32 4.03 17.51
CA PHE A 140 0.11 4.77 17.12
C PHE A 140 -0.14 5.93 18.11
N SER A 141 0.65 6.99 17.98
CA SER A 141 0.61 8.18 18.82
C SER A 141 0.89 9.43 18.00
N ALA A 142 0.13 10.50 18.22
CA ALA A 142 0.29 11.80 17.57
C ALA A 142 0.25 12.96 18.58
N GLY A 143 0.71 12.73 19.81
CA GLY A 143 0.73 13.73 20.87
C GLY A 143 1.54 15.00 20.51
N GLN A 144 1.41 16.03 21.30
CA GLN A 144 2.04 17.34 21.09
C GLN A 144 3.56 17.20 20.86
N GLY A 145 4.08 17.83 19.82
CA GLY A 145 5.51 17.79 19.46
C GLY A 145 5.96 16.52 18.74
N SER A 146 5.06 15.55 18.51
CA SER A 146 5.39 14.31 17.81
C SER A 146 5.61 14.50 16.31
N VAL A 147 5.06 15.58 15.73
CA VAL A 147 5.05 15.85 14.29
C VAL A 147 4.46 14.66 13.51
N ARG A 148 3.35 14.13 14.04
CA ARG A 148 2.63 12.97 13.50
C ARG A 148 1.15 13.25 13.37
N ALA A 149 0.50 12.49 12.48
CA ALA A 149 -0.95 12.43 12.32
C ALA A 149 -1.42 11.00 12.58
N LEU A 150 -2.33 10.81 13.51
CA LEU A 150 -2.99 9.54 13.82
C LEU A 150 -4.46 9.65 13.41
N SER A 151 -4.94 8.66 12.69
CA SER A 151 -6.36 8.58 12.31
C SER A 151 -6.88 7.16 12.50
N GLU A 152 -8.12 7.07 12.92
CA GLU A 152 -8.87 5.82 13.02
C GLU A 152 -10.11 5.91 12.14
N PHE A 153 -10.38 4.81 11.43
CA PHE A 153 -11.47 4.70 10.48
C PHE A 153 -12.31 3.47 10.76
N LYS A 154 -13.60 3.56 10.43
CA LYS A 154 -14.50 2.40 10.35
C LYS A 154 -14.87 2.17 8.89
N ARG A 155 -14.88 0.90 8.49
CA ARG A 155 -15.32 0.49 7.15
C ARG A 155 -16.79 0.83 6.99
N GLU A 156 -17.15 1.44 5.87
CA GLU A 156 -18.55 1.60 5.48
C GLU A 156 -19.00 0.31 4.81
N GLN A 157 -20.09 -0.26 5.29
CA GLN A 157 -20.76 -1.38 4.63
C GLN A 157 -21.65 -0.79 3.53
N GLU A 158 -21.61 -1.40 2.35
CA GLU A 158 -22.52 -1.09 1.24
C GLU A 158 -23.95 -1.49 1.56
#